data_4216c489668ea0f94f46b8b986b283ea
#
_entry.id   4216c489668ea0f94f46b8b986b283ea
#
_cell.length_a   1.000
_cell.length_b   1.000
_cell.length_c   1.000
_cell.angle_alpha   90.00
_cell.angle_beta   90.00
_cell.angle_gamma   90.00
#
_symmetry.space_group_name_H-M   'P 1'
#
loop_
_entity.id
_entity.type
_entity.pdbx_description
1 polymer ?
#
loop_
_entity_poly.entity_id
_entity_poly.type
_entity_poly.pdbx_seq_one_letter_code
_entity_poly.pdbx_strand_id
1 'polypeptide(L)'
;IAALIHTESWILFGKVIASDVPGDYGEYVGGFVGTVLTVESLLLVAYTILGQTCETAKNAIVNQFFKMLDYHQNNLQSISVKPLTEKNPLNPTPPAVHRMAFVTLKIQFHYLLQEVSKINEDKKLKRTHEQLADISIVVFYYGMGDGWEQFILDKLSVYGEASNIMVENLRIALANNPHGHLSRTNQTHLSSYFRNIYNAIRLIDESIYLKDYEKLHYVKILRAQLSNPELYVLFFNLLSRFGKKWKEKKYIEKYSFLTNLPLKYTDNYNPKTYFRIEYEEDEI
;
A
#
# COMPACT_ATOMS: atom_id res chain seq x y z
N ILE A 1 40.37 23.59 -49.58
CA ILE A 1 41.75 23.13 -49.21
C ILE A 1 42.13 22.11 -50.27
N ALA A 2 42.84 22.56 -51.32
CA ALA A 2 43.43 21.68 -52.27
C ALA A 2 44.87 21.39 -51.80
N ALA A 3 45.10 20.21 -51.30
CA ALA A 3 46.45 19.71 -51.08
C ALA A 3 46.97 19.20 -52.40
N LEU A 4 47.82 19.95 -53.04
CA LEU A 4 48.63 19.49 -54.18
C LEU A 4 49.88 18.82 -53.62
N ILE A 5 49.86 17.50 -53.64
CA ILE A 5 51.05 16.68 -53.38
C ILE A 5 51.82 16.59 -54.68
N HIS A 6 52.86 17.39 -54.83
CA HIS A 6 53.78 17.22 -55.95
C HIS A 6 55.23 17.54 -55.60
N THR A 7 55.64 17.27 -54.49
CA THR A 7 57.03 17.17 -53.99
C THR A 7 56.95 17.09 -52.48
N GLU A 8 57.93 16.58 -51.81
CA GLU A 8 58.03 16.33 -50.34
C GLU A 8 57.80 17.57 -49.43
N SER A 9 56.91 18.51 -49.83
CA SER A 9 56.61 19.71 -49.08
C SER A 9 55.13 20.08 -49.11
N TRP A 10 54.56 20.45 -47.95
CA TRP A 10 53.20 20.90 -47.76
C TRP A 10 53.12 22.43 -47.73
N ILE A 11 52.13 23.00 -48.34
CA ILE A 11 51.87 24.46 -48.31
C ILE A 11 50.66 24.72 -47.41
N LEU A 12 50.87 25.34 -46.26
CA LEU A 12 49.83 25.82 -45.37
C LEU A 12 49.91 27.33 -45.25
N PHE A 13 48.82 28.03 -45.54
CA PHE A 13 48.78 29.52 -45.51
C PHE A 13 49.89 30.22 -46.26
N GLY A 14 50.29 29.66 -47.46
CA GLY A 14 51.33 30.24 -48.29
C GLY A 14 52.75 30.04 -47.88
N LYS A 15 53.00 29.23 -46.82
CA LYS A 15 54.37 28.83 -46.41
C LYS A 15 54.62 27.36 -46.72
N VAL A 16 55.82 27.06 -47.21
CA VAL A 16 56.28 25.69 -47.44
C VAL A 16 56.63 25.08 -46.07
N ILE A 17 56.05 23.98 -45.74
CA ILE A 17 56.30 23.24 -44.50
C ILE A 17 57.08 21.99 -44.88
N ALA A 18 58.13 21.65 -44.12
CA ALA A 18 58.92 20.42 -44.32
C ALA A 18 57.98 19.17 -44.19
N SER A 19 58.25 18.14 -44.98
CA SER A 19 57.42 16.95 -45.14
C SER A 19 57.16 16.15 -43.85
N ASP A 20 58.08 16.24 -42.90
CA ASP A 20 58.06 15.59 -41.59
C ASP A 20 57.09 16.26 -40.60
N VAL A 21 56.94 17.61 -40.66
CA VAL A 21 56.08 18.37 -39.75
C VAL A 21 54.60 17.91 -39.80
N PRO A 22 53.99 17.67 -40.98
CA PRO A 22 52.61 17.11 -41.04
C PRO A 22 52.53 15.70 -40.47
N GLY A 23 53.57 14.87 -40.58
CA GLY A 23 53.64 13.53 -39.98
C GLY A 23 53.63 13.59 -38.45
N ASP A 24 54.57 14.37 -37.88
CA ASP A 24 54.69 14.57 -36.45
C ASP A 24 53.42 15.18 -35.82
N TYR A 25 52.81 16.14 -36.54
CA TYR A 25 51.52 16.72 -36.14
C TYR A 25 50.38 15.68 -36.20
N GLY A 26 50.36 14.84 -37.23
CA GLY A 26 49.40 13.73 -37.36
C GLY A 26 49.52 12.70 -36.26
N GLU A 27 50.78 12.33 -35.88
CA GLU A 27 51.05 11.42 -34.76
C GLU A 27 50.63 12.03 -33.41
N TYR A 28 50.94 13.31 -33.17
CA TYR A 28 50.52 14.01 -31.95
C TYR A 28 48.99 14.09 -31.85
N VAL A 29 48.30 14.53 -32.90
CA VAL A 29 46.85 14.65 -32.90
C VAL A 29 46.19 13.27 -32.85
N GLY A 30 46.64 12.30 -33.60
CA GLY A 30 46.12 10.94 -33.59
C GLY A 30 46.46 10.18 -32.31
N GLY A 31 47.69 10.28 -31.87
CA GLY A 31 48.17 9.55 -30.67
C GLY A 31 47.69 10.17 -29.35
N PHE A 32 47.95 11.43 -29.13
CA PHE A 32 47.59 12.06 -27.84
C PHE A 32 46.12 12.53 -27.78
N VAL A 33 45.75 13.41 -28.70
CA VAL A 33 44.39 13.99 -28.69
C VAL A 33 43.36 12.91 -28.95
N GLY A 34 43.63 11.99 -29.90
CA GLY A 34 42.73 10.85 -30.17
C GLY A 34 42.55 9.95 -28.94
N THR A 35 43.62 9.68 -28.19
CA THR A 35 43.55 8.88 -26.96
C THR A 35 42.71 9.58 -25.87
N VAL A 36 42.91 10.89 -25.67
CA VAL A 36 42.13 11.68 -24.70
C VAL A 36 40.63 11.64 -25.06
N LEU A 37 40.28 11.91 -26.32
CA LEU A 37 38.91 11.86 -26.80
C LEU A 37 38.28 10.46 -26.69
N THR A 38 39.07 9.40 -26.87
CA THR A 38 38.63 8.03 -26.71
C THR A 38 38.26 7.74 -25.24
N VAL A 39 39.14 8.15 -24.31
CA VAL A 39 38.87 7.98 -22.86
C VAL A 39 37.63 8.77 -22.45
N GLU A 40 37.51 10.03 -22.89
CA GLU A 40 36.32 10.84 -22.62
C GLU A 40 35.05 10.19 -23.17
N SER A 41 35.07 9.69 -24.39
CA SER A 41 33.96 8.98 -25.01
C SER A 41 33.54 7.72 -24.23
N LEU A 42 34.53 6.93 -23.75
CA LEU A 42 34.26 5.76 -22.93
C LEU A 42 33.60 6.12 -21.59
N LEU A 43 34.08 7.22 -20.94
CA LEU A 43 33.46 7.70 -19.71
C LEU A 43 32.02 8.16 -19.92
N LEU A 44 31.73 8.87 -21.03
CA LEU A 44 30.37 9.27 -21.39
C LEU A 44 29.47 8.06 -21.65
N VAL A 45 29.96 7.05 -22.35
CA VAL A 45 29.20 5.80 -22.58
C VAL A 45 28.94 5.09 -21.26
N ALA A 46 29.95 4.95 -20.39
CA ALA A 46 29.76 4.33 -19.07
C ALA A 46 28.73 5.08 -18.23
N TYR A 47 28.81 6.42 -18.16
CA TYR A 47 27.83 7.26 -17.48
C TYR A 47 26.41 7.08 -18.03
N THR A 48 26.28 7.04 -19.35
CA THR A 48 24.99 6.83 -20.01
C THR A 48 24.38 5.45 -19.67
N ILE A 49 25.21 4.40 -19.71
CA ILE A 49 24.76 3.03 -19.35
C ILE A 49 24.30 2.97 -17.88
N LEU A 50 25.06 3.57 -16.96
CA LEU A 50 24.67 3.62 -15.55
C LEU A 50 23.32 4.36 -15.36
N GLY A 51 23.16 5.51 -16.04
CA GLY A 51 21.90 6.27 -16.01
C GLY A 51 20.72 5.46 -16.55
N GLN A 52 20.89 4.80 -17.69
CA GLN A 52 19.86 3.93 -18.29
C GLN A 52 19.50 2.74 -17.40
N THR A 53 20.49 2.15 -16.73
CA THR A 53 20.23 1.04 -15.78
C THR A 53 19.39 1.50 -14.61
N CYS A 54 19.70 2.65 -14.02
CA CYS A 54 18.91 3.23 -12.93
C CYS A 54 17.48 3.55 -13.37
N GLU A 55 17.29 4.17 -14.52
CA GLU A 55 15.97 4.48 -15.07
C GLU A 55 15.17 3.21 -15.39
N THR A 56 15.80 2.20 -15.94
CA THR A 56 15.15 0.91 -16.22
C THR A 56 14.67 0.24 -14.93
N ALA A 57 15.52 0.23 -13.89
CA ALA A 57 15.16 -0.31 -12.59
C ALA A 57 13.99 0.47 -11.94
N LYS A 58 14.04 1.80 -12.00
CA LYS A 58 12.96 2.67 -11.55
C LYS A 58 11.64 2.38 -12.27
N ASN A 59 11.67 2.31 -13.61
CA ASN A 59 10.50 2.01 -14.43
C ASN A 59 9.93 0.61 -14.12
N ALA A 60 10.78 -0.37 -13.84
CA ALA A 60 10.34 -1.71 -13.42
C ALA A 60 9.55 -1.66 -12.10
N ILE A 61 10.03 -0.92 -11.08
CA ILE A 61 9.33 -0.72 -9.81
C ILE A 61 7.98 -0.03 -10.02
N VAL A 62 7.96 1.03 -10.80
CA VAL A 62 6.74 1.79 -11.11
C VAL A 62 5.71 0.93 -11.85
N ASN A 63 6.15 0.17 -12.84
CA ASN A 63 5.28 -0.75 -13.57
C ASN A 63 4.72 -1.86 -12.65
N GLN A 64 5.55 -2.39 -11.75
CA GLN A 64 5.10 -3.37 -10.75
C GLN A 64 4.07 -2.75 -9.80
N PHE A 65 4.26 -1.51 -9.37
CA PHE A 65 3.29 -0.79 -8.54
C PHE A 65 1.94 -0.64 -9.25
N PHE A 66 1.91 -0.22 -10.52
CA PHE A 66 0.65 -0.11 -11.26
C PHE A 66 -0.03 -1.47 -11.45
N LYS A 67 0.72 -2.54 -11.69
CA LYS A 67 0.15 -3.91 -11.68
C LYS A 67 -0.47 -4.27 -10.33
N MET A 68 0.10 -3.82 -9.21
CA MET A 68 -0.50 -4.04 -7.90
C MET A 68 -1.78 -3.21 -7.70
N LEU A 69 -1.88 -2.02 -8.31
CA LEU A 69 -3.14 -1.27 -8.35
C LEU A 69 -4.22 -2.01 -9.17
N ASP A 70 -3.85 -2.60 -10.30
CA ASP A 70 -4.77 -3.43 -11.10
C ASP A 70 -5.25 -4.65 -10.29
N TYR A 71 -4.36 -5.33 -9.57
CA TYR A 71 -4.73 -6.42 -8.66
C TYR A 71 -5.64 -5.93 -7.53
N HIS A 72 -5.42 -4.71 -7.01
CA HIS A 72 -6.29 -4.12 -6.00
C HIS A 72 -7.71 -3.91 -6.56
N GLN A 73 -7.84 -3.36 -7.76
CA GLN A 73 -9.13 -3.18 -8.43
C GLN A 73 -9.81 -4.54 -8.73
N ASN A 74 -9.05 -5.53 -9.17
CA ASN A 74 -9.58 -6.88 -9.42
C ASN A 74 -10.04 -7.55 -8.11
N ASN A 75 -9.30 -7.41 -7.02
CA ASN A 75 -9.72 -7.89 -5.71
C ASN A 75 -11.03 -7.21 -5.28
N LEU A 76 -11.14 -5.89 -5.47
CA LEU A 76 -12.36 -5.15 -5.17
C LEU A 76 -13.55 -5.65 -6.00
N GLN A 77 -13.35 -5.88 -7.32
CA GLN A 77 -14.39 -6.38 -8.21
C GLN A 77 -14.86 -7.79 -7.87
N SER A 78 -14.01 -8.62 -7.27
CA SER A 78 -14.35 -9.99 -6.87
C SER A 78 -15.12 -10.07 -5.54
N ILE A 79 -15.19 -8.98 -4.77
CA ILE A 79 -15.88 -8.99 -3.48
C ILE A 79 -17.39 -8.97 -3.69
N SER A 80 -18.05 -9.96 -3.09
CA SER A 80 -19.51 -10.09 -3.05
C SER A 80 -19.95 -10.48 -1.64
N VAL A 81 -20.79 -9.66 -1.04
CA VAL A 81 -21.16 -9.79 0.38
C VAL A 81 -22.69 -9.81 0.50
N LYS A 82 -23.23 -10.90 1.06
CA LYS A 82 -24.68 -11.00 1.32
C LYS A 82 -25.15 -9.92 2.30
N PRO A 83 -26.39 -9.44 2.20
CA PRO A 83 -26.98 -8.54 3.19
C PRO A 83 -26.88 -9.11 4.61
N LEU A 84 -26.85 -8.26 5.62
CA LEU A 84 -26.81 -8.70 7.03
C LEU A 84 -28.13 -9.35 7.46
N THR A 85 -29.23 -8.91 6.90
CA THR A 85 -30.57 -9.42 7.20
C THR A 85 -31.28 -9.78 5.89
N GLU A 86 -31.77 -11.00 5.78
CA GLU A 86 -32.64 -11.38 4.69
C GLU A 86 -34.10 -10.98 5.05
N LYS A 87 -34.59 -9.93 4.38
CA LYS A 87 -35.93 -9.38 4.66
C LYS A 87 -37.06 -10.31 4.18
N ASN A 88 -36.84 -11.09 3.14
CA ASN A 88 -37.82 -12.00 2.58
C ASN A 88 -37.10 -13.25 2.00
N PRO A 89 -37.28 -14.44 2.60
CA PRO A 89 -36.69 -15.67 2.10
C PRO A 89 -37.17 -16.05 0.69
N LEU A 90 -38.38 -15.63 0.28
CA LEU A 90 -38.97 -15.90 -1.04
C LEU A 90 -38.45 -14.95 -2.13
N ASN A 91 -37.86 -13.81 -1.73
CA ASN A 91 -37.23 -12.86 -2.65
C ASN A 91 -35.95 -12.32 -1.99
N PRO A 92 -34.85 -13.07 -2.03
CA PRO A 92 -33.62 -12.72 -1.35
C PRO A 92 -33.01 -11.44 -1.94
N THR A 93 -32.59 -10.54 -1.08
CA THR A 93 -31.91 -9.33 -1.49
C THR A 93 -30.57 -9.71 -2.16
N PRO A 94 -30.24 -9.19 -3.33
CA PRO A 94 -28.99 -9.50 -4.00
C PRO A 94 -27.79 -9.10 -3.15
N PRO A 95 -26.65 -9.81 -3.27
CA PRO A 95 -25.44 -9.46 -2.54
C PRO A 95 -24.91 -8.10 -2.98
N ALA A 96 -24.38 -7.35 -2.03
CA ALA A 96 -23.63 -6.14 -2.33
C ALA A 96 -22.29 -6.52 -2.98
N VAL A 97 -21.96 -5.88 -4.09
CA VAL A 97 -20.75 -6.18 -4.88
C VAL A 97 -19.84 -4.97 -4.95
N HIS A 98 -18.55 -5.23 -5.24
CA HIS A 98 -17.54 -4.18 -5.42
C HIS A 98 -17.45 -3.23 -4.20
N ARG A 99 -17.42 -1.92 -4.44
CA ARG A 99 -17.38 -0.91 -3.36
C ARG A 99 -18.60 -0.95 -2.44
N MET A 100 -19.78 -1.31 -2.96
CA MET A 100 -20.97 -1.46 -2.13
C MET A 100 -20.84 -2.59 -1.10
N ALA A 101 -20.01 -3.61 -1.37
CA ALA A 101 -19.69 -4.64 -0.39
C ALA A 101 -19.04 -4.05 0.87
N PHE A 102 -18.17 -3.03 0.73
CA PHE A 102 -17.55 -2.37 1.87
C PHE A 102 -18.53 -1.55 2.72
N VAL A 103 -19.62 -1.05 2.14
CA VAL A 103 -20.71 -0.45 2.93
C VAL A 103 -21.33 -1.52 3.85
N THR A 104 -21.60 -2.70 3.31
CA THR A 104 -22.13 -3.82 4.11
C THR A 104 -21.13 -4.32 5.15
N LEU A 105 -19.85 -4.41 4.79
CA LEU A 105 -18.77 -4.79 5.71
C LEU A 105 -18.60 -3.76 6.83
N LYS A 106 -18.67 -2.46 6.52
CA LYS A 106 -18.69 -1.40 7.53
C LYS A 106 -19.84 -1.56 8.52
N ILE A 107 -21.06 -1.76 8.00
CA ILE A 107 -22.26 -1.93 8.84
C ILE A 107 -22.13 -3.18 9.71
N GLN A 108 -21.63 -4.30 9.16
CA GLN A 108 -21.36 -5.51 9.93
C GLN A 108 -20.37 -5.25 11.07
N PHE A 109 -19.25 -4.59 10.75
CA PHE A 109 -18.23 -4.28 11.75
C PHE A 109 -18.75 -3.34 12.83
N HIS A 110 -19.51 -2.32 12.45
CA HIS A 110 -20.14 -1.38 13.37
C HIS A 110 -21.01 -2.10 14.43
N TYR A 111 -21.93 -2.96 13.99
CA TYR A 111 -22.77 -3.72 14.92
C TYR A 111 -21.96 -4.69 15.78
N LEU A 112 -20.96 -5.33 15.21
CA LEU A 112 -20.07 -6.23 15.97
C LEU A 112 -19.30 -5.48 17.04
N LEU A 113 -18.76 -4.30 16.73
CA LEU A 113 -18.06 -3.44 17.68
C LEU A 113 -18.98 -2.96 18.82
N GLN A 114 -20.25 -2.66 18.49
CA GLN A 114 -21.26 -2.32 19.50
C GLN A 114 -21.53 -3.49 20.44
N GLU A 115 -21.72 -4.73 19.92
CA GLU A 115 -21.94 -5.90 20.77
C GLU A 115 -20.74 -6.21 21.66
N VAL A 116 -19.51 -6.12 21.12
CA VAL A 116 -18.27 -6.30 21.91
C VAL A 116 -18.16 -5.24 22.99
N SER A 117 -18.47 -3.98 22.70
CA SER A 117 -18.44 -2.87 23.67
C SER A 117 -19.48 -3.06 24.76
N LYS A 118 -20.71 -3.44 24.40
CA LYS A 118 -21.78 -3.73 25.34
C LYS A 118 -21.43 -4.86 26.30
N ILE A 119 -20.87 -5.96 25.79
CA ILE A 119 -20.43 -7.09 26.65
C ILE A 119 -19.31 -6.63 27.60
N ASN A 120 -18.37 -5.80 27.13
CA ASN A 120 -17.31 -5.26 27.96
C ASN A 120 -17.87 -4.45 29.14
N GLU A 121 -18.89 -3.64 28.91
CA GLU A 121 -19.56 -2.83 29.94
C GLU A 121 -20.38 -3.70 30.89
N ASP A 122 -21.27 -4.56 30.36
CA ASP A 122 -22.17 -5.43 31.13
C ASP A 122 -21.39 -6.39 32.04
N LYS A 123 -20.29 -6.95 31.55
CA LYS A 123 -19.43 -7.90 32.30
C LYS A 123 -18.27 -7.22 33.00
N LYS A 124 -18.14 -5.89 32.93
CA LYS A 124 -17.08 -5.10 33.58
C LYS A 124 -15.66 -5.61 33.27
N LEU A 125 -15.40 -5.98 32.02
CA LEU A 125 -14.13 -6.60 31.60
C LEU A 125 -12.98 -5.59 31.54
N LYS A 126 -13.26 -4.28 31.57
CA LYS A 126 -12.29 -3.16 31.61
C LYS A 126 -11.28 -3.18 30.46
N ARG A 127 -11.73 -3.56 29.25
CA ARG A 127 -10.89 -3.53 28.07
C ARG A 127 -10.75 -2.12 27.53
N THR A 128 -9.56 -1.81 27.01
CA THR A 128 -9.31 -0.53 26.35
C THR A 128 -9.96 -0.49 24.95
N HIS A 129 -10.15 0.70 24.42
CA HIS A 129 -10.69 0.87 23.07
C HIS A 129 -9.90 0.08 22.01
N GLU A 130 -8.56 0.08 22.09
CA GLU A 130 -7.72 -0.69 21.17
C GLU A 130 -7.95 -2.20 21.30
N GLN A 131 -8.12 -2.71 22.54
CA GLN A 131 -8.42 -4.12 22.77
C GLN A 131 -9.80 -4.49 22.25
N LEU A 132 -10.80 -3.62 22.40
CA LEU A 132 -12.14 -3.84 21.82
C LEU A 132 -12.11 -3.85 20.31
N ALA A 133 -11.36 -2.92 19.69
CA ALA A 133 -11.16 -2.90 18.26
C ALA A 133 -10.47 -4.19 17.76
N ASP A 134 -9.42 -4.66 18.48
CA ASP A 134 -8.72 -5.90 18.11
C ASP A 134 -9.61 -7.14 18.24
N ILE A 135 -10.38 -7.26 19.32
CA ILE A 135 -11.35 -8.36 19.50
C ILE A 135 -12.38 -8.34 18.37
N SER A 136 -12.96 -7.16 18.10
CA SER A 136 -13.97 -6.99 17.04
C SER A 136 -13.42 -7.34 15.66
N ILE A 137 -12.20 -6.91 15.33
CA ILE A 137 -11.56 -7.25 14.04
C ILE A 137 -11.23 -8.74 13.94
N VAL A 138 -10.80 -9.40 15.02
CA VAL A 138 -10.55 -10.85 15.01
C VAL A 138 -11.82 -11.60 14.69
N VAL A 139 -12.94 -11.29 15.36
CA VAL A 139 -14.23 -11.93 15.11
C VAL A 139 -14.79 -11.57 13.73
N PHE A 140 -14.69 -10.32 13.33
CA PHE A 140 -15.10 -9.86 11.99
C PHE A 140 -14.35 -10.55 10.86
N TYR A 141 -13.06 -10.80 11.05
CA TYR A 141 -12.20 -11.41 10.07
C TYR A 141 -12.43 -12.92 9.95
N TYR A 142 -12.39 -13.62 11.08
CA TYR A 142 -12.49 -15.08 11.10
C TYR A 142 -13.93 -15.60 11.17
N GLY A 143 -14.86 -14.78 11.65
CA GLY A 143 -16.24 -15.18 11.92
C GLY A 143 -16.39 -15.89 13.26
N MET A 144 -17.64 -16.15 13.64
CA MET A 144 -18.00 -16.91 14.83
C MET A 144 -19.16 -17.87 14.50
N GLY A 145 -18.98 -18.67 13.45
CA GLY A 145 -19.89 -19.74 13.08
C GLY A 145 -19.65 -21.02 13.89
N ASP A 146 -20.49 -22.03 13.69
CA ASP A 146 -20.37 -23.33 14.37
C ASP A 146 -18.98 -23.95 14.19
N GLY A 147 -18.37 -24.36 15.30
CA GLY A 147 -17.03 -24.97 15.35
C GLY A 147 -15.84 -24.00 15.36
N TRP A 148 -16.07 -22.69 15.24
CA TRP A 148 -14.99 -21.66 15.28
C TRP A 148 -14.70 -21.11 16.67
N GLU A 149 -15.48 -21.45 17.68
CA GLU A 149 -15.37 -20.92 19.04
C GLU A 149 -13.98 -21.15 19.63
N GLN A 150 -13.48 -22.39 19.58
CA GLN A 150 -12.15 -22.72 20.10
C GLN A 150 -11.05 -21.95 19.37
N PHE A 151 -11.16 -21.83 18.05
CA PHE A 151 -10.20 -21.04 17.25
C PHE A 151 -10.19 -19.55 17.65
N ILE A 152 -11.35 -18.96 17.88
CA ILE A 152 -11.45 -17.56 18.33
C ILE A 152 -10.90 -17.43 19.75
N LEU A 153 -11.20 -18.38 20.65
CA LEU A 153 -10.63 -18.41 22.00
C LEU A 153 -9.11 -18.45 21.96
N ASP A 154 -8.53 -19.29 21.13
CA ASP A 154 -7.07 -19.37 20.95
C ASP A 154 -6.48 -18.04 20.46
N LYS A 155 -7.16 -17.40 19.50
CA LYS A 155 -6.74 -16.08 18.98
C LYS A 155 -6.86 -14.97 20.04
N LEU A 156 -7.82 -15.06 20.95
CA LEU A 156 -8.06 -14.06 22.00
C LEU A 156 -7.42 -14.43 23.35
N SER A 157 -6.74 -15.57 23.45
CA SER A 157 -6.08 -16.05 24.69
C SER A 157 -5.11 -15.04 25.30
N VAL A 158 -4.54 -14.16 24.49
CA VAL A 158 -3.70 -13.02 24.93
C VAL A 158 -4.40 -12.12 25.94
N TYR A 159 -5.73 -12.13 25.99
CA TYR A 159 -6.54 -11.35 26.95
C TYR A 159 -6.90 -12.11 28.22
N GLY A 160 -6.40 -13.33 28.41
CA GLY A 160 -6.61 -14.14 29.63
C GLY A 160 -8.06 -14.60 29.81
N GLU A 161 -8.49 -14.84 31.04
CA GLU A 161 -9.84 -15.37 31.35
C GLU A 161 -11.00 -14.52 30.82
N ALA A 162 -10.81 -13.20 30.70
CA ALA A 162 -11.83 -12.33 30.14
C ALA A 162 -12.16 -12.64 28.67
N SER A 163 -11.27 -13.33 27.95
CA SER A 163 -11.56 -13.78 26.58
C SER A 163 -12.65 -14.85 26.55
N ASN A 164 -12.69 -15.76 27.52
CA ASN A 164 -13.72 -16.80 27.61
C ASN A 164 -15.09 -16.17 27.83
N ILE A 165 -15.17 -15.21 28.77
CA ILE A 165 -16.40 -14.47 29.07
C ILE A 165 -16.85 -13.69 27.82
N MET A 166 -15.93 -13.03 27.14
CA MET A 166 -16.22 -12.26 25.92
C MET A 166 -16.77 -13.17 24.82
N VAL A 167 -16.08 -14.27 24.51
CA VAL A 167 -16.44 -15.17 23.41
C VAL A 167 -17.79 -15.84 23.66
N GLU A 168 -18.02 -16.34 24.89
CA GLU A 168 -19.31 -16.98 25.21
C GLU A 168 -20.49 -16.01 25.11
N ASN A 169 -20.38 -14.81 25.69
CA ASN A 169 -21.46 -13.83 25.62
C ASN A 169 -21.64 -13.33 24.18
N LEU A 170 -20.56 -13.18 23.43
CA LEU A 170 -20.64 -12.77 22.04
C LEU A 170 -21.33 -13.84 21.17
N ARG A 171 -21.05 -15.14 21.40
CA ARG A 171 -21.76 -16.24 20.73
C ARG A 171 -23.26 -16.15 20.95
N ILE A 172 -23.70 -15.95 22.20
CA ILE A 172 -25.12 -15.81 22.54
C ILE A 172 -25.73 -14.56 21.89
N ALA A 173 -25.01 -13.42 21.96
CA ALA A 173 -25.47 -12.17 21.37
C ALA A 173 -25.63 -12.28 19.85
N LEU A 174 -24.65 -12.88 19.16
CA LEU A 174 -24.69 -13.04 17.70
C LEU A 174 -25.73 -14.05 17.23
N ALA A 175 -25.98 -15.13 17.99
CA ALA A 175 -27.02 -16.10 17.68
C ALA A 175 -28.44 -15.50 17.78
N ASN A 176 -28.64 -14.56 18.70
CA ASN A 176 -29.91 -13.89 18.93
C ASN A 176 -30.04 -12.55 18.17
N ASN A 177 -29.03 -12.15 17.41
CA ASN A 177 -29.04 -10.87 16.71
C ASN A 177 -29.98 -10.93 15.49
N PRO A 178 -30.82 -9.91 15.26
CA PRO A 178 -31.68 -9.84 14.08
C PRO A 178 -30.91 -9.77 12.76
N HIS A 179 -29.63 -9.45 12.81
CA HIS A 179 -28.72 -9.48 11.67
C HIS A 179 -28.06 -10.86 11.55
N GLY A 180 -28.74 -11.84 10.99
CA GLY A 180 -28.34 -13.27 10.96
C GLY A 180 -26.96 -13.56 10.34
N HIS A 181 -26.38 -12.63 9.59
CA HIS A 181 -25.04 -12.77 8.99
C HIS A 181 -23.94 -11.99 9.72
N LEU A 182 -24.20 -11.52 10.94
CA LEU A 182 -23.23 -10.76 11.71
C LEU A 182 -21.99 -11.61 12.10
N SER A 183 -22.18 -12.91 12.32
CA SER A 183 -21.13 -13.87 12.70
C SER A 183 -20.31 -14.45 11.54
N ARG A 184 -20.61 -14.06 10.28
CA ARG A 184 -19.89 -14.61 9.11
C ARG A 184 -18.41 -14.22 9.06
N THR A 185 -17.61 -15.08 8.43
CA THR A 185 -16.20 -14.78 8.11
C THR A 185 -16.06 -13.83 6.93
N ASN A 186 -15.07 -12.94 7.00
CA ASN A 186 -14.70 -12.04 5.90
C ASN A 186 -13.25 -12.26 5.45
N GLN A 187 -12.57 -13.30 5.98
CA GLN A 187 -11.16 -13.59 5.72
C GLN A 187 -10.86 -13.72 4.23
N THR A 188 -11.69 -14.45 3.50
CA THR A 188 -11.50 -14.71 2.06
C THR A 188 -11.45 -13.42 1.26
N HIS A 189 -12.31 -12.45 1.59
CA HIS A 189 -12.39 -11.19 0.87
C HIS A 189 -11.31 -10.19 1.29
N LEU A 190 -11.06 -10.08 2.59
CA LEU A 190 -10.21 -9.02 3.14
C LEU A 190 -8.73 -9.37 3.18
N SER A 191 -8.38 -10.66 3.20
CA SER A 191 -6.99 -11.12 3.32
C SER A 191 -6.12 -10.65 2.16
N SER A 192 -6.53 -10.93 0.93
CA SER A 192 -5.82 -10.51 -0.28
C SER A 192 -5.87 -8.99 -0.44
N TYR A 193 -7.03 -8.38 -0.16
CA TYR A 193 -7.25 -6.96 -0.27
C TYR A 193 -6.26 -6.15 0.57
N PHE A 194 -6.21 -6.35 1.88
CA PHE A 194 -5.29 -5.60 2.77
C PHE A 194 -3.82 -5.94 2.54
N ARG A 195 -3.52 -7.20 2.22
CA ARG A 195 -2.14 -7.62 1.91
C ARG A 195 -1.63 -6.93 0.65
N ASN A 196 -2.48 -6.75 -0.35
CA ASN A 196 -2.09 -6.08 -1.58
C ASN A 196 -1.78 -4.60 -1.34
N ILE A 197 -2.62 -3.89 -0.58
CA ILE A 197 -2.37 -2.49 -0.20
C ILE A 197 -1.03 -2.37 0.54
N TYR A 198 -0.81 -3.21 1.56
CA TYR A 198 0.44 -3.22 2.31
C TYR A 198 1.66 -3.43 1.43
N ASN A 199 1.61 -4.43 0.54
CA ASN A 199 2.73 -4.77 -0.33
C ASN A 199 2.98 -3.69 -1.38
N ALA A 200 1.95 -3.00 -1.87
CA ALA A 200 2.11 -1.88 -2.80
C ALA A 200 2.87 -0.72 -2.15
N ILE A 201 2.51 -0.37 -0.92
CA ILE A 201 3.25 0.68 -0.17
C ILE A 201 4.67 0.22 0.12
N ARG A 202 4.86 -1.02 0.57
CA ARG A 202 6.17 -1.58 0.86
C ARG A 202 7.10 -1.56 -0.36
N LEU A 203 6.59 -1.93 -1.54
CA LEU A 203 7.36 -1.89 -2.79
C LEU A 203 7.90 -0.49 -3.08
N ILE A 204 7.08 0.52 -2.91
CA ILE A 204 7.46 1.92 -3.13
C ILE A 204 8.42 2.39 -2.03
N ASP A 205 8.12 2.09 -0.76
CA ASP A 205 8.91 2.53 0.39
C ASP A 205 10.34 1.98 0.38
N GLU A 206 10.49 0.68 0.09
CA GLU A 206 11.77 -0.02 0.10
C GLU A 206 12.61 0.23 -1.16
N SER A 207 12.07 0.91 -2.18
CA SER A 207 12.80 1.22 -3.40
C SER A 207 13.91 2.24 -3.15
N ILE A 208 15.14 1.90 -3.56
CA ILE A 208 16.30 2.80 -3.55
C ILE A 208 16.35 3.70 -4.80
N TYR A 209 15.58 3.39 -5.83
CA TYR A 209 15.53 4.13 -7.09
C TYR A 209 14.52 5.28 -7.10
N LEU A 210 13.65 5.35 -6.09
CA LEU A 210 12.64 6.41 -5.95
C LEU A 210 13.05 7.40 -4.87
N LYS A 211 12.95 8.68 -5.19
CA LYS A 211 13.13 9.77 -4.23
C LYS A 211 11.90 9.88 -3.32
N ASP A 212 12.04 10.47 -2.13
CA ASP A 212 10.96 10.52 -1.15
C ASP A 212 9.68 11.22 -1.67
N TYR A 213 9.82 12.29 -2.47
CA TYR A 213 8.66 12.95 -3.06
C TYR A 213 7.94 12.07 -4.10
N GLU A 214 8.67 11.20 -4.83
CA GLU A 214 8.10 10.25 -5.77
C GLU A 214 7.36 9.14 -5.02
N LYS A 215 7.96 8.62 -3.93
CA LYS A 215 7.31 7.65 -3.04
C LYS A 215 6.00 8.19 -2.50
N LEU A 216 6.00 9.43 -2.01
CA LEU A 216 4.79 10.10 -1.54
C LEU A 216 3.74 10.23 -2.64
N HIS A 217 4.17 10.57 -3.86
CA HIS A 217 3.27 10.68 -5.02
C HIS A 217 2.57 9.36 -5.33
N TYR A 218 3.31 8.25 -5.44
CA TYR A 218 2.73 6.94 -5.73
C TYR A 218 1.79 6.46 -4.60
N VAL A 219 2.15 6.67 -3.34
CA VAL A 219 1.27 6.31 -2.23
C VAL A 219 0.00 7.16 -2.22
N LYS A 220 0.05 8.45 -2.61
CA LYS A 220 -1.15 9.28 -2.81
C LYS A 220 -2.06 8.72 -3.90
N ILE A 221 -1.50 8.20 -5.01
CA ILE A 221 -2.30 7.55 -6.07
C ILE A 221 -3.05 6.34 -5.51
N LEU A 222 -2.38 5.47 -4.73
CA LEU A 222 -3.04 4.33 -4.09
C LEU A 222 -4.13 4.78 -3.12
N ARG A 223 -3.84 5.77 -2.25
CA ARG A 223 -4.80 6.31 -1.29
C ARG A 223 -6.07 6.83 -1.96
N ALA A 224 -5.93 7.53 -3.09
CA ALA A 224 -7.05 8.07 -3.87
C ALA A 224 -7.98 6.98 -4.44
N GLN A 225 -7.56 5.71 -4.45
CA GLN A 225 -8.41 4.59 -4.87
C GLN A 225 -9.36 4.11 -3.77
N LEU A 226 -9.14 4.49 -2.51
CA LEU A 226 -9.91 3.98 -1.37
C LEU A 226 -11.12 4.85 -1.08
N SER A 227 -12.28 4.23 -0.95
CA SER A 227 -13.52 4.88 -0.49
C SER A 227 -13.59 4.99 1.04
N ASN A 228 -14.46 5.85 1.55
CA ASN A 228 -14.64 6.03 3.01
C ASN A 228 -14.98 4.71 3.74
N PRO A 229 -15.87 3.82 3.25
CA PRO A 229 -16.08 2.52 3.88
C PRO A 229 -14.85 1.62 3.89
N GLU A 230 -14.01 1.68 2.83
CA GLU A 230 -12.74 0.94 2.78
C GLU A 230 -11.75 1.50 3.81
N LEU A 231 -11.61 2.83 3.89
CA LEU A 231 -10.77 3.51 4.90
C LEU A 231 -11.23 3.21 6.33
N TYR A 232 -12.54 3.13 6.57
CA TYR A 232 -13.09 2.76 7.87
C TYR A 232 -12.65 1.34 8.29
N VAL A 233 -12.85 0.33 7.43
CA VAL A 233 -12.46 -1.05 7.75
C VAL A 233 -10.94 -1.17 7.88
N LEU A 234 -10.18 -0.45 7.04
CA LEU A 234 -8.73 -0.38 7.13
C LEU A 234 -8.27 0.25 8.45
N PHE A 235 -8.89 1.35 8.90
CA PHE A 235 -8.56 2.01 10.16
C PHE A 235 -8.64 1.05 11.34
N PHE A 236 -9.72 0.30 11.49
CA PHE A 236 -9.84 -0.69 12.56
C PHE A 236 -8.88 -1.87 12.38
N ASN A 237 -8.62 -2.30 11.15
CA ASN A 237 -7.58 -3.29 10.87
C ASN A 237 -6.19 -2.80 11.34
N LEU A 238 -5.87 -1.52 11.13
CA LEU A 238 -4.62 -0.90 11.59
C LEU A 238 -4.54 -0.76 13.12
N LEU A 239 -5.66 -0.54 13.80
CA LEU A 239 -5.69 -0.52 15.28
C LEU A 239 -5.42 -1.91 15.88
N SER A 240 -5.84 -2.97 15.20
CA SER A 240 -5.71 -4.35 15.62
C SER A 240 -4.29 -4.91 15.49
N ARG A 241 -4.12 -6.18 15.90
CA ARG A 241 -2.89 -6.96 15.71
C ARG A 241 -2.45 -7.09 14.27
N PHE A 242 -3.37 -7.04 13.32
CA PHE A 242 -3.07 -7.11 11.88
C PHE A 242 -2.36 -5.86 11.37
N GLY A 243 -2.52 -4.72 12.06
CA GLY A 243 -1.83 -3.47 11.76
C GLY A 243 -0.40 -3.37 12.27
N LYS A 244 0.12 -4.39 13.00
CA LYS A 244 1.44 -4.32 13.65
C LYS A 244 2.56 -3.90 12.70
N LYS A 245 2.67 -4.51 11.53
CA LYS A 245 3.71 -4.19 10.53
C LYS A 245 3.60 -2.76 9.98
N TRP A 246 2.40 -2.23 9.87
CA TRP A 246 2.16 -0.85 9.45
C TRP A 246 2.65 0.16 10.48
N LYS A 247 2.37 -0.12 11.77
CA LYS A 247 2.80 0.70 12.91
C LYS A 247 4.33 0.66 13.04
N GLU A 248 4.96 -0.52 12.94
CA GLU A 248 6.42 -0.68 13.00
C GLU A 248 7.15 0.12 11.90
N LYS A 249 6.59 0.14 10.68
CA LYS A 249 7.14 0.88 9.54
C LYS A 249 6.68 2.34 9.49
N LYS A 250 5.75 2.75 10.36
CA LYS A 250 5.16 4.10 10.41
C LYS A 250 4.57 4.55 9.07
N TYR A 251 4.00 3.62 8.28
CA TYR A 251 3.51 3.94 6.94
C TYR A 251 2.35 4.94 6.95
N ILE A 252 1.54 4.94 8.02
CA ILE A 252 0.41 5.85 8.15
C ILE A 252 0.91 7.30 8.29
N GLU A 253 1.87 7.52 9.19
CA GLU A 253 2.44 8.84 9.45
C GLU A 253 3.31 9.30 8.29
N LYS A 254 4.20 8.42 7.81
CA LYS A 254 5.13 8.73 6.72
C LYS A 254 4.43 9.20 5.45
N TYR A 255 3.28 8.61 5.14
CA TYR A 255 2.56 8.87 3.88
C TYR A 255 1.22 9.59 4.07
N SER A 256 0.86 9.97 5.29
CA SER A 256 -0.44 10.53 5.64
C SER A 256 -1.59 9.70 5.06
N PHE A 257 -1.51 8.35 5.24
CA PHE A 257 -2.31 7.41 4.45
C PHE A 257 -3.80 7.47 4.77
N LEU A 258 -4.19 7.92 5.96
CA LEU A 258 -5.58 8.05 6.40
C LEU A 258 -6.12 9.49 6.35
N THR A 259 -5.43 10.41 5.69
CA THR A 259 -5.84 11.83 5.59
C THR A 259 -7.32 12.01 5.15
N ASN A 260 -7.79 11.17 4.23
CA ASN A 260 -9.15 11.23 3.70
C ASN A 260 -10.21 10.47 4.55
N LEU A 261 -9.83 9.92 5.72
CA LEU A 261 -10.78 9.26 6.61
C LEU A 261 -11.60 10.31 7.36
N PRO A 262 -12.95 10.37 7.19
CA PRO A 262 -13.77 11.33 7.89
C PRO A 262 -13.75 11.06 9.41
N LEU A 263 -13.40 12.05 10.22
CA LEU A 263 -13.21 11.89 11.67
C LEU A 263 -14.49 11.43 12.40
N LYS A 264 -15.66 11.88 11.93
CA LYS A 264 -16.96 11.51 12.50
C LYS A 264 -17.47 10.13 12.08
N TYR A 265 -16.71 9.44 11.21
CA TYR A 265 -17.13 8.18 10.57
C TYR A 265 -16.59 6.93 11.28
N THR A 266 -15.97 7.06 12.45
CA THR A 266 -15.14 6.03 13.10
C THR A 266 -15.66 5.58 14.47
N ASP A 267 -16.99 5.56 14.68
CA ASP A 267 -17.65 5.01 15.88
C ASP A 267 -17.05 5.52 17.22
N ASN A 268 -16.82 6.82 17.33
CA ASN A 268 -16.19 7.49 18.49
C ASN A 268 -14.70 7.13 18.72
N TYR A 269 -14.07 6.39 17.81
CA TYR A 269 -12.62 6.21 17.81
C TYR A 269 -11.98 7.39 17.07
N ASN A 270 -11.50 8.40 17.79
CA ASN A 270 -10.88 9.56 17.15
C ASN A 270 -9.53 9.15 16.49
N PRO A 271 -9.40 9.17 15.16
CA PRO A 271 -8.18 8.75 14.47
C PRO A 271 -6.95 9.56 14.89
N LYS A 272 -7.10 10.84 15.26
CA LYS A 272 -6.01 11.71 15.75
C LYS A 272 -5.35 11.19 17.02
N THR A 273 -6.07 10.39 17.81
CA THR A 273 -5.53 9.77 19.04
C THR A 273 -4.52 8.67 18.71
N TYR A 274 -4.71 7.97 17.60
CA TYR A 274 -3.92 6.79 17.22
C TYR A 274 -2.83 7.09 16.21
N PHE A 275 -3.09 8.02 15.27
CA PHE A 275 -2.17 8.35 14.18
C PHE A 275 -1.99 9.86 14.08
N ARG A 276 -0.73 10.31 14.22
CA ARG A 276 -0.36 11.73 14.19
C ARG A 276 -0.15 12.20 12.76
N ILE A 277 -1.26 12.43 12.06
CA ILE A 277 -1.30 12.97 10.70
C ILE A 277 -2.32 14.10 10.61
N GLU A 278 -2.24 14.90 9.56
CA GLU A 278 -3.29 15.86 9.21
C GLU A 278 -4.43 15.11 8.52
N TYR A 279 -5.65 15.38 8.96
CA TYR A 279 -6.88 14.87 8.36
C TYR A 279 -7.57 15.98 7.60
N GLU A 280 -8.09 15.66 6.42
CA GLU A 280 -8.97 16.56 5.73
C GLU A 280 -10.20 16.77 6.62
N GLU A 281 -10.44 18.02 7.07
CA GLU A 281 -11.66 18.33 7.77
C GLU A 281 -12.78 18.29 6.73
N ASP A 282 -13.83 17.51 7.02
CA ASP A 282 -15.02 17.52 6.20
C ASP A 282 -15.61 18.95 6.30
N GLU A 283 -15.39 19.76 5.28
CA GLU A 283 -16.17 20.97 5.02
C GLU A 283 -17.59 20.52 4.62
N ILE A 284 -18.43 20.17 5.61
CA ILE A 284 -19.86 19.92 5.44
C ILE A 284 -20.62 20.81 6.42
#